data_e430bb82e251f802387b59d77795a695
#
_entry.id   e430bb82e251f802387b59d77795a695
#
_cell.length_a   1.000
_cell.length_b   1.000
_cell.length_c   1.000
_cell.angle_alpha   90.00
_cell.angle_beta   90.00
_cell.angle_gamma   90.00
#
_symmetry.space_group_name_H-M   'P 1'
#
loop_
_entity.id
_entity.type
_entity.pdbx_description
1 polymer ?
#
loop_
_entity_poly.entity_id
_entity_poly.type
_entity_poly.pdbx_seq_one_letter_code
_entity_poly.pdbx_strand_id
1 'polypeptide(L)'
;MIDLIFPLFVATFALLAQSGEETYYGLDDFQKVKKVDTHTHHNSESSALAEAAKLSNFYLLTVSVDVPDYPSLEEQVKLALLQKKRNPDHIGFLSTISLENWNDPDWAEKEIERIRETFDQGALGIKIWKNIGMTYRDENGAFIMADHPRLEPIFQFVQDEGKTLMAHLGEPRNCWLPIDEMTVNSDRSYFSRHPEYHMYLHPEFPSYEQQVEARDRLLRKFPDLRFVGAHLGSVEWNVDELAKRLDSFPNMAVDMAARIGHLQFQSQKDRDRVRDFMIKYQDQLIYGTDLEISGDPDPEEVKSKAVATWQRDWKYLVSDEWMEVGDVNGRFQGLKLPEEVVDKIYYHNAAKWFGVDF
;
A
#
# COMPACT_ATOMS: atom_id res chain seq x y z
N MET A 1 -74.34 -10.97 -6.37
CA MET A 1 -72.90 -11.01 -6.72
C MET A 1 -72.45 -9.57 -6.79
N ILE A 2 -71.70 -9.13 -5.80
CA ILE A 2 -71.19 -7.76 -5.71
C ILE A 2 -69.66 -7.88 -5.94
N ASP A 3 -69.24 -7.38 -7.08
CA ASP A 3 -67.81 -7.34 -7.45
C ASP A 3 -67.13 -6.20 -6.67
N LEU A 4 -66.24 -6.53 -5.78
CA LEU A 4 -65.33 -5.60 -5.07
C LEU A 4 -64.08 -5.40 -5.93
N ILE A 5 -63.97 -4.23 -6.59
CA ILE A 5 -62.75 -3.80 -7.24
C ILE A 5 -61.85 -3.12 -6.18
N PHE A 6 -60.68 -3.73 -5.86
CA PHE A 6 -59.64 -3.10 -5.08
C PHE A 6 -58.72 -2.28 -6.00
N PRO A 7 -58.49 -1.00 -5.72
CA PRO A 7 -57.49 -0.25 -6.46
C PRO A 7 -56.08 -0.58 -5.96
N LEU A 8 -55.24 -1.02 -6.88
CA LEU A 8 -53.81 -1.22 -6.71
C LEU A 8 -53.10 0.12 -6.60
N PHE A 9 -52.72 0.57 -5.42
CA PHE A 9 -51.85 1.72 -5.23
C PHE A 9 -50.38 1.31 -5.55
N VAL A 10 -49.91 1.70 -6.70
CA VAL A 10 -48.48 1.63 -7.03
C VAL A 10 -47.82 2.87 -6.43
N ALA A 11 -47.17 2.70 -5.30
CA ALA A 11 -46.31 3.74 -4.73
C ALA A 11 -44.98 3.79 -5.49
N THR A 12 -44.87 4.77 -6.37
CA THR A 12 -43.60 5.12 -7.02
C THR A 12 -42.72 5.82 -6.01
N PHE A 13 -41.73 5.09 -5.43
CA PHE A 13 -40.63 5.70 -4.70
C PHE A 13 -39.72 6.40 -5.72
N ALA A 14 -39.84 7.70 -5.86
CA ALA A 14 -38.85 8.53 -6.50
C ALA A 14 -37.65 8.63 -5.55
N LEU A 15 -36.56 7.93 -5.86
CA LEU A 15 -35.26 8.22 -5.26
C LEU A 15 -34.87 9.63 -5.72
N LEU A 16 -35.04 10.62 -4.85
CA LEU A 16 -34.40 11.92 -4.98
C LEU A 16 -32.92 11.70 -4.71
N ALA A 17 -32.14 11.49 -5.76
CA ALA A 17 -30.69 11.70 -5.72
C ALA A 17 -30.49 13.18 -5.38
N GLN A 18 -30.11 13.49 -4.15
CA GLN A 18 -29.55 14.79 -3.80
C GLN A 18 -28.23 14.90 -4.55
N SER A 19 -28.21 15.61 -5.66
CA SER A 19 -26.98 16.12 -6.27
C SER A 19 -26.45 17.24 -5.35
N GLY A 20 -25.74 16.89 -4.28
CA GLY A 20 -24.87 17.82 -3.60
C GLY A 20 -23.81 18.28 -4.63
N GLU A 21 -23.52 19.57 -4.69
CA GLU A 21 -22.36 20.05 -5.45
C GLU A 21 -21.12 19.33 -4.92
N GLU A 22 -20.34 18.73 -5.82
CA GLU A 22 -19.05 18.14 -5.46
C GLU A 22 -18.15 19.24 -4.88
N THR A 23 -17.60 19.01 -3.70
CA THR A 23 -16.64 19.90 -3.05
C THR A 23 -15.22 19.42 -3.33
N TYR A 24 -14.26 20.34 -3.34
CA TYR A 24 -12.87 20.07 -3.70
C TYR A 24 -11.92 20.77 -2.75
N TYR A 25 -10.91 20.08 -2.28
CA TYR A 25 -9.81 20.69 -1.52
C TYR A 25 -8.92 21.54 -2.43
N GLY A 26 -8.37 22.60 -1.82
CA GLY A 26 -7.28 23.38 -2.40
C GLY A 26 -5.91 22.95 -1.87
N LEU A 27 -4.86 23.58 -2.38
CA LEU A 27 -3.50 23.35 -1.90
C LEU A 27 -3.33 23.78 -0.43
N ASP A 28 -4.04 24.85 0.01
CA ASP A 28 -3.99 25.41 1.36
C ASP A 28 -4.70 24.54 2.42
N ASP A 29 -5.41 23.50 2.01
CA ASP A 29 -6.07 22.55 2.91
C ASP A 29 -5.14 21.43 3.37
N PHE A 30 -3.94 21.32 2.79
CA PHE A 30 -2.96 20.28 3.09
C PHE A 30 -2.72 20.07 4.59
N GLN A 31 -2.54 21.14 5.36
CA GLN A 31 -2.27 21.03 6.81
C GLN A 31 -3.53 20.78 7.65
N LYS A 32 -4.73 21.02 7.11
CA LYS A 32 -6.00 20.92 7.84
C LYS A 32 -6.58 19.52 7.79
N VAL A 33 -6.42 18.83 6.65
CA VAL A 33 -7.00 17.50 6.41
C VAL A 33 -6.19 16.45 7.15
N LYS A 34 -6.87 15.53 7.85
CA LYS A 34 -6.26 14.36 8.47
C LYS A 34 -5.78 13.39 7.40
N LYS A 35 -4.57 12.89 7.56
CA LYS A 35 -3.94 11.99 6.58
C LYS A 35 -3.17 10.88 7.26
N VAL A 36 -3.16 9.70 6.66
CA VAL A 36 -2.34 8.57 7.08
C VAL A 36 -1.38 8.24 5.94
N ASP A 37 -0.11 8.13 6.26
CA ASP A 37 0.88 7.48 5.41
C ASP A 37 1.05 6.05 5.90
N THR A 38 0.45 5.10 5.20
CA THR A 38 0.36 3.70 5.66
C THR A 38 1.61 2.88 5.38
N HIS A 39 2.62 3.47 4.73
CA HIS A 39 3.78 2.73 4.30
C HIS A 39 5.05 3.57 4.45
N THR A 40 5.65 3.51 5.63
CA THR A 40 6.94 4.13 5.93
C THR A 40 7.88 3.11 6.58
N HIS A 41 9.19 3.32 6.45
CA HIS A 41 10.23 2.54 7.12
C HIS A 41 11.00 3.43 8.09
N HIS A 42 10.58 3.44 9.36
CA HIS A 42 11.17 4.28 10.39
C HIS A 42 12.18 3.49 11.23
N ASN A 43 13.37 3.26 10.68
CA ASN A 43 14.47 2.51 11.28
C ASN A 43 15.51 3.44 11.93
N SER A 44 15.05 4.41 12.71
CA SER A 44 15.89 5.43 13.36
C SER A 44 15.32 5.83 14.71
N GLU A 45 16.19 6.26 15.64
CA GLU A 45 15.78 6.92 16.87
C GLU A 45 15.39 8.39 16.65
N SER A 46 15.71 8.99 15.49
CA SER A 46 15.37 10.37 15.15
C SER A 46 13.85 10.59 15.15
N SER A 47 13.40 11.69 15.76
CA SER A 47 11.99 12.11 15.74
C SER A 47 11.60 12.92 14.50
N ALA A 48 12.54 13.21 13.61
CA ALA A 48 12.36 14.17 12.53
C ALA A 48 11.17 13.84 11.62
N LEU A 49 10.98 12.58 11.24
CA LEU A 49 9.84 12.17 10.41
C LEU A 49 8.50 12.33 11.17
N ALA A 50 8.47 11.98 12.45
CA ALA A 50 7.29 12.16 13.30
C ALA A 50 6.94 13.63 13.51
N GLU A 51 7.94 14.50 13.65
CA GLU A 51 7.74 15.95 13.77
C GLU A 51 7.16 16.53 12.46
N ALA A 52 7.70 16.14 11.30
CA ALA A 52 7.16 16.52 10.00
C ALA A 52 5.71 16.04 9.82
N ALA A 53 5.41 14.80 10.24
CA ALA A 53 4.07 14.24 10.20
C ALA A 53 3.07 15.05 11.04
N LYS A 54 3.41 15.39 12.27
CA LYS A 54 2.56 16.24 13.15
C LYS A 54 2.26 17.61 12.53
N LEU A 55 3.29 18.28 11.99
CA LEU A 55 3.13 19.58 11.34
C LEU A 55 2.28 19.52 10.07
N SER A 56 2.22 18.36 9.42
CA SER A 56 1.47 18.15 8.20
C SER A 56 0.15 17.38 8.40
N ASN A 57 -0.27 17.18 9.67
CA ASN A 57 -1.47 16.43 10.06
C ASN A 57 -1.52 15.00 9.50
N PHE A 58 -0.38 14.29 9.65
CA PHE A 58 -0.25 12.87 9.30
C PHE A 58 -0.15 11.96 10.51
N TYR A 59 -0.74 10.79 10.39
CA TYR A 59 -0.38 9.59 11.14
C TYR A 59 0.52 8.72 10.27
N LEU A 60 1.56 8.14 10.83
CA LEU A 60 2.49 7.26 10.13
C LEU A 60 2.28 5.81 10.57
N LEU A 61 2.22 4.92 9.61
CA LEU A 61 2.29 3.50 9.85
C LEU A 61 3.66 3.00 9.39
N THR A 62 4.56 2.72 10.37
CA THR A 62 5.86 2.14 10.04
C THR A 62 5.76 0.63 9.90
N VAL A 63 6.43 0.07 8.90
CA VAL A 63 6.36 -1.34 8.59
C VAL A 63 7.71 -2.02 8.81
N SER A 64 7.69 -3.20 9.46
CA SER A 64 8.88 -4.05 9.58
C SER A 64 8.98 -4.97 8.37
N VAL A 65 10.19 -5.27 7.92
CA VAL A 65 10.45 -6.13 6.77
C VAL A 65 11.67 -7.02 7.02
N ASP A 66 11.59 -8.27 6.58
CA ASP A 66 12.70 -9.23 6.63
C ASP A 66 13.56 -9.07 5.37
N VAL A 67 14.52 -8.15 5.41
CA VAL A 67 15.40 -7.77 4.29
C VAL A 67 16.84 -8.00 4.67
N PRO A 68 17.64 -8.65 3.83
CA PRO A 68 19.10 -8.70 4.03
C PRO A 68 19.71 -7.30 4.17
N ASP A 69 20.67 -7.14 5.06
CA ASP A 69 21.39 -5.89 5.33
C ASP A 69 20.54 -4.77 5.98
N TYR A 70 19.30 -5.06 6.34
CA TYR A 70 18.45 -4.19 7.17
C TYR A 70 18.71 -4.43 8.66
N PRO A 71 18.27 -3.52 9.56
CA PRO A 71 18.22 -3.81 10.99
C PRO A 71 17.45 -5.10 11.25
N SER A 72 17.87 -5.88 12.25
CA SER A 72 17.15 -7.11 12.62
C SER A 72 15.67 -6.82 12.92
N LEU A 73 14.80 -7.83 12.79
CA LEU A 73 13.38 -7.65 13.10
C LEU A 73 13.14 -7.20 14.54
N GLU A 74 13.96 -7.69 15.48
CA GLU A 74 13.93 -7.25 16.88
C GLU A 74 14.23 -5.75 16.99
N GLU A 75 15.27 -5.25 16.29
CA GLU A 75 15.63 -3.84 16.32
C GLU A 75 14.57 -2.97 15.62
N GLN A 76 14.00 -3.41 14.50
CA GLN A 76 12.91 -2.71 13.82
C GLN A 76 11.68 -2.57 14.73
N VAL A 77 11.25 -3.64 15.41
CA VAL A 77 10.14 -3.61 16.37
C VAL A 77 10.46 -2.70 17.56
N LYS A 78 11.67 -2.77 18.11
CA LYS A 78 12.13 -1.89 19.19
C LYS A 78 12.06 -0.41 18.80
N LEU A 79 12.53 -0.06 17.60
CA LEU A 79 12.47 1.30 17.07
C LEU A 79 11.01 1.75 16.84
N ALA A 80 10.17 0.89 16.27
CA ALA A 80 8.76 1.17 16.08
C ALA A 80 8.03 1.44 17.41
N LEU A 81 8.28 0.62 18.43
CA LEU A 81 7.73 0.82 19.78
C LEU A 81 8.26 2.09 20.44
N LEU A 82 9.53 2.44 20.24
CA LEU A 82 10.10 3.70 20.72
C LEU A 82 9.39 4.90 20.10
N GLN A 83 9.20 4.88 18.77
CA GLN A 83 8.53 5.98 18.06
C GLN A 83 7.04 6.06 18.44
N LYS A 84 6.34 4.94 18.56
CA LYS A 84 4.95 4.89 19.04
C LYS A 84 4.84 5.45 20.47
N LYS A 85 5.75 5.09 21.37
CA LYS A 85 5.78 5.60 22.75
C LYS A 85 5.99 7.12 22.81
N ARG A 86 6.84 7.67 21.93
CA ARG A 86 7.10 9.11 21.85
C ARG A 86 5.95 9.88 21.18
N ASN A 87 5.20 9.22 20.29
CA ASN A 87 4.19 9.82 19.44
C ASN A 87 2.94 8.94 19.34
N PRO A 88 2.24 8.65 20.46
CA PRO A 88 1.17 7.62 20.50
C PRO A 88 0.00 7.92 19.55
N ASP A 89 -0.29 9.21 19.33
CA ASP A 89 -1.41 9.65 18.48
C ASP A 89 -1.01 9.86 17.01
N HIS A 90 0.25 9.57 16.64
CA HIS A 90 0.75 9.83 15.29
C HIS A 90 1.55 8.67 14.68
N ILE A 91 1.85 7.62 15.44
CA ILE A 91 2.63 6.48 14.94
C ILE A 91 2.04 5.16 15.38
N GLY A 92 1.77 4.30 14.40
CA GLY A 92 1.51 2.86 14.56
C GLY A 92 2.55 2.04 13.84
N PHE A 93 2.45 0.72 13.92
CA PHE A 93 3.38 -0.17 13.22
C PHE A 93 2.72 -1.46 12.76
N LEU A 94 3.30 -2.05 11.72
CA LEU A 94 3.06 -3.43 11.30
C LEU A 94 4.28 -4.29 11.65
N SER A 95 4.01 -5.51 12.09
CA SER A 95 4.99 -6.58 12.21
C SER A 95 5.31 -7.20 10.84
N THR A 96 6.06 -8.29 10.80
CA THR A 96 6.37 -9.02 9.57
C THR A 96 6.50 -10.52 9.85
N ILE A 97 6.68 -11.31 8.79
CA ILE A 97 7.03 -12.73 8.85
C ILE A 97 8.56 -12.85 8.72
N SER A 98 9.19 -13.68 9.59
CA SER A 98 10.55 -14.13 9.40
C SER A 98 10.58 -15.50 8.73
N LEU A 99 11.41 -15.67 7.72
CA LEU A 99 11.70 -16.97 7.12
C LEU A 99 12.95 -17.64 7.72
N GLU A 100 13.49 -17.08 8.80
CA GLU A 100 14.55 -17.74 9.57
C GLU A 100 14.04 -19.10 10.08
N ASN A 101 14.89 -20.13 9.99
CA ASN A 101 14.54 -21.51 10.36
C ASN A 101 13.32 -22.09 9.60
N TRP A 102 13.06 -21.60 8.39
CA TRP A 102 11.94 -22.04 7.53
C TRP A 102 11.76 -23.55 7.46
N ASN A 103 12.85 -24.34 7.46
CA ASN A 103 12.81 -25.79 7.34
C ASN A 103 12.47 -26.52 8.65
N ASP A 104 12.41 -25.84 9.78
CA ASP A 104 12.01 -26.46 11.05
C ASP A 104 10.56 -26.94 10.97
N PRO A 105 10.24 -28.15 11.45
CA PRO A 105 8.87 -28.68 11.40
C PRO A 105 7.83 -27.79 12.08
N ASP A 106 8.21 -27.09 13.15
CA ASP A 106 7.39 -26.22 14.00
C ASP A 106 7.57 -24.71 13.67
N TRP A 107 8.19 -24.39 12.51
CA TRP A 107 8.44 -23.00 12.12
C TRP A 107 7.16 -22.13 12.13
N ALA A 108 6.08 -22.60 11.52
CA ALA A 108 4.85 -21.81 11.42
C ALA A 108 4.23 -21.52 12.80
N GLU A 109 4.30 -22.48 13.73
CA GLU A 109 3.79 -22.33 15.11
C GLU A 109 4.61 -21.30 15.89
N LYS A 110 5.94 -21.36 15.80
CA LYS A 110 6.85 -20.38 16.42
C LYS A 110 6.67 -18.98 15.85
N GLU A 111 6.46 -18.90 14.53
CA GLU A 111 6.27 -17.62 13.85
C GLU A 111 4.92 -16.98 14.20
N ILE A 112 3.85 -17.77 14.33
CA ILE A 112 2.56 -17.30 14.83
C ILE A 112 2.70 -16.74 16.25
N GLU A 113 3.44 -17.42 17.12
CA GLU A 113 3.66 -16.93 18.50
C GLU A 113 4.43 -15.60 18.50
N ARG A 114 5.50 -15.49 17.72
CA ARG A 114 6.25 -14.23 17.56
C ARG A 114 5.36 -13.09 17.01
N ILE A 115 4.48 -13.37 16.04
CA ILE A 115 3.55 -12.37 15.51
C ILE A 115 2.53 -11.99 16.59
N ARG A 116 2.00 -12.95 17.34
CA ARG A 116 1.08 -12.71 18.44
C ARG A 116 1.67 -11.76 19.49
N GLU A 117 2.93 -11.98 19.89
CA GLU A 117 3.62 -11.08 20.81
C GLU A 117 3.68 -9.64 20.29
N THR A 118 3.86 -9.44 18.97
CA THR A 118 3.84 -8.10 18.39
C THR A 118 2.44 -7.51 18.34
N PHE A 119 1.38 -8.32 18.15
CA PHE A 119 -0.01 -7.88 18.26
C PHE A 119 -0.36 -7.44 19.68
N ASP A 120 0.12 -8.15 20.70
CA ASP A 120 -0.05 -7.79 22.11
C ASP A 120 0.67 -6.46 22.44
N GLN A 121 1.78 -6.16 21.74
CA GLN A 121 2.49 -4.87 21.80
C GLN A 121 1.80 -3.77 20.97
N GLY A 122 0.73 -4.11 20.27
CA GLY A 122 -0.12 -3.19 19.53
C GLY A 122 0.28 -2.99 18.06
N ALA A 123 0.86 -4.01 17.41
CA ALA A 123 0.95 -4.04 15.96
C ALA A 123 -0.44 -4.14 15.32
N LEU A 124 -0.67 -3.37 14.25
CA LEU A 124 -1.97 -3.24 13.60
C LEU A 124 -2.22 -4.29 12.52
N GLY A 125 -1.18 -5.03 12.14
CA GLY A 125 -1.18 -6.08 11.14
C GLY A 125 0.22 -6.59 10.88
N ILE A 126 0.40 -7.28 9.77
CA ILE A 126 1.73 -7.72 9.31
C ILE A 126 2.02 -7.22 7.90
N LYS A 127 3.31 -6.99 7.62
CA LYS A 127 3.84 -6.70 6.29
C LYS A 127 4.68 -7.89 5.83
N ILE A 128 4.51 -8.33 4.59
CA ILE A 128 5.47 -9.22 3.93
C ILE A 128 6.17 -8.50 2.79
N TRP A 129 7.43 -8.90 2.56
CA TRP A 129 8.27 -8.28 1.55
C TRP A 129 8.52 -9.25 0.38
N LYS A 130 8.99 -8.72 -0.72
CA LYS A 130 9.25 -9.44 -1.98
C LYS A 130 10.28 -10.58 -1.90
N ASN A 131 10.97 -10.74 -0.76
CA ASN A 131 11.79 -11.93 -0.51
C ASN A 131 10.96 -13.23 -0.68
N ILE A 132 9.66 -13.19 -0.32
CA ILE A 132 8.70 -14.23 -0.69
C ILE A 132 8.36 -14.05 -2.17
N GLY A 133 8.72 -15.03 -2.96
CA GLY A 133 8.57 -15.07 -4.40
C GLY A 133 9.81 -14.68 -5.20
N MET A 134 10.78 -13.94 -4.62
CA MET A 134 11.93 -13.42 -5.37
C MET A 134 13.31 -13.75 -4.77
N THR A 135 13.39 -14.19 -3.53
CA THR A 135 14.69 -14.43 -2.89
C THR A 135 14.76 -15.79 -2.23
N TYR A 136 13.82 -16.08 -1.33
CA TYR A 136 13.85 -17.30 -0.55
C TYR A 136 13.47 -18.53 -1.36
N ARG A 137 14.20 -19.62 -1.10
CA ARG A 137 13.98 -20.93 -1.72
C ARG A 137 13.77 -22.00 -0.64
N ASP A 138 12.98 -22.98 -0.95
CA ASP A 138 12.79 -24.16 -0.13
C ASP A 138 14.02 -25.10 -0.20
N GLU A 139 13.97 -26.20 0.52
CA GLU A 139 15.02 -27.22 0.55
C GLU A 139 15.30 -27.90 -0.81
N ASN A 140 14.35 -27.82 -1.75
CA ASN A 140 14.47 -28.35 -3.10
C ASN A 140 15.00 -27.29 -4.09
N GLY A 141 15.24 -26.07 -3.63
CA GLY A 141 15.70 -24.95 -4.43
C GLY A 141 14.57 -24.22 -5.21
N ALA A 142 13.30 -24.55 -4.97
CA ALA A 142 12.17 -23.84 -5.54
C ALA A 142 11.90 -22.53 -4.77
N PHE A 143 11.48 -21.47 -5.48
CA PHE A 143 11.11 -20.23 -4.83
C PHE A 143 9.89 -20.39 -3.92
N ILE A 144 9.95 -19.85 -2.72
CA ILE A 144 8.83 -19.78 -1.80
C ILE A 144 7.89 -18.68 -2.30
N MET A 145 6.83 -19.10 -3.00
CA MET A 145 5.83 -18.17 -3.54
C MET A 145 4.79 -17.78 -2.48
N ALA A 146 4.02 -16.72 -2.75
CA ALA A 146 3.02 -16.20 -1.81
C ALA A 146 1.95 -17.21 -1.39
N ASP A 147 1.63 -18.17 -2.25
CA ASP A 147 0.66 -19.24 -2.01
C ASP A 147 1.30 -20.54 -1.50
N HIS A 148 2.54 -20.49 -1.00
CA HIS A 148 3.22 -21.68 -0.48
C HIS A 148 2.46 -22.27 0.73
N PRO A 149 2.18 -23.60 0.78
CA PRO A 149 1.34 -24.20 1.83
C PRO A 149 1.82 -23.95 3.27
N ARG A 150 3.11 -23.80 3.49
CA ARG A 150 3.66 -23.52 4.84
C ARG A 150 3.34 -22.12 5.36
N LEU A 151 2.97 -21.18 4.50
CA LEU A 151 2.52 -19.83 4.89
C LEU A 151 1.03 -19.81 5.31
N GLU A 152 0.25 -20.81 4.92
CA GLU A 152 -1.20 -20.86 5.14
C GLU A 152 -1.60 -20.74 6.62
N PRO A 153 -0.96 -21.44 7.58
CA PRO A 153 -1.31 -21.29 9.00
C PRO A 153 -1.16 -19.86 9.50
N ILE A 154 -0.17 -19.12 8.98
CA ILE A 154 0.05 -17.72 9.36
C ILE A 154 -1.04 -16.82 8.77
N PHE A 155 -1.42 -17.03 7.50
CA PHE A 155 -2.51 -16.26 6.88
C PHE A 155 -3.85 -16.54 7.55
N GLN A 156 -4.09 -17.81 7.91
CA GLN A 156 -5.28 -18.15 8.68
C GLN A 156 -5.29 -17.45 10.05
N PHE A 157 -4.17 -17.46 10.77
CA PHE A 157 -4.02 -16.76 12.04
C PHE A 157 -4.30 -15.26 11.91
N VAL A 158 -3.72 -14.59 10.91
CA VAL A 158 -3.93 -13.15 10.66
C VAL A 158 -5.39 -12.85 10.35
N GLN A 159 -6.04 -13.72 9.55
CA GLN A 159 -7.48 -13.62 9.25
C GLN A 159 -8.33 -13.78 10.51
N ASP A 160 -8.05 -14.78 11.34
CA ASP A 160 -8.80 -15.08 12.58
C ASP A 160 -8.67 -13.97 13.62
N GLU A 161 -7.50 -13.30 13.68
CA GLU A 161 -7.26 -12.11 14.50
C GLU A 161 -7.92 -10.84 13.93
N GLY A 162 -8.54 -10.91 12.74
CA GLY A 162 -9.13 -9.76 12.06
C GLY A 162 -8.09 -8.68 11.66
N LYS A 163 -6.82 -9.06 11.59
CA LYS A 163 -5.71 -8.17 11.26
C LYS A 163 -5.50 -8.06 9.74
N THR A 164 -4.80 -7.03 9.33
CA THR A 164 -4.49 -6.80 7.91
C THR A 164 -3.13 -7.37 7.54
N LEU A 165 -3.08 -8.10 6.42
CA LEU A 165 -1.86 -8.46 5.71
C LEU A 165 -1.57 -7.41 4.65
N MET A 166 -0.53 -6.59 4.83
CA MET A 166 0.05 -5.77 3.78
C MET A 166 1.14 -6.57 3.06
N ALA A 167 1.12 -6.61 1.73
CA ALA A 167 2.03 -7.48 1.00
C ALA A 167 2.67 -6.81 -0.23
N HIS A 168 4.01 -6.73 -0.20
CA HIS A 168 4.84 -6.42 -1.36
C HIS A 168 5.22 -7.74 -2.04
N LEU A 169 4.44 -8.17 -3.01
CA LEU A 169 4.62 -9.42 -3.74
C LEU A 169 4.91 -9.11 -5.21
N GLY A 170 6.12 -9.39 -5.61
CA GLY A 170 6.65 -9.01 -6.93
C GLY A 170 7.06 -7.53 -6.99
N GLU A 171 7.91 -7.22 -7.97
CA GLU A 171 8.35 -5.86 -8.30
C GLU A 171 7.40 -5.19 -9.31
N PRO A 172 7.56 -3.89 -9.63
CA PRO A 172 6.81 -3.29 -10.72
C PRO A 172 7.09 -4.03 -12.02
N ARG A 173 6.14 -4.04 -12.93
CA ARG A 173 6.29 -4.72 -14.22
C ARG A 173 7.54 -4.29 -14.99
N ASN A 174 7.97 -3.04 -14.81
CA ASN A 174 9.22 -2.52 -15.38
C ASN A 174 10.44 -3.40 -15.03
N CYS A 175 10.44 -4.08 -13.89
CA CYS A 175 11.52 -4.98 -13.47
C CYS A 175 11.80 -6.11 -14.49
N TRP A 176 10.82 -6.50 -15.29
CA TRP A 176 10.93 -7.52 -16.35
C TRP A 176 11.11 -6.94 -17.75
N LEU A 177 11.34 -5.62 -17.87
CA LEU A 177 11.59 -4.93 -19.14
C LEU A 177 13.05 -4.47 -19.24
N PRO A 178 13.59 -4.32 -20.46
CA PRO A 178 14.87 -3.63 -20.62
C PRO A 178 14.76 -2.19 -20.13
N ILE A 179 15.87 -1.61 -19.64
CA ILE A 179 15.91 -0.29 -18.98
C ILE A 179 15.30 0.83 -19.85
N ASP A 180 15.54 0.81 -21.16
CA ASP A 180 15.06 1.80 -22.12
C ASP A 180 13.55 1.71 -22.40
N GLU A 181 12.92 0.58 -22.12
CA GLU A 181 11.48 0.37 -22.23
C GLU A 181 10.70 0.71 -20.94
N MET A 182 11.38 0.89 -19.81
CA MET A 182 10.72 1.23 -18.53
C MET A 182 10.00 2.58 -18.61
N THR A 183 8.90 2.71 -17.90
CA THR A 183 7.97 3.85 -18.04
C THR A 183 8.29 5.03 -17.14
N VAL A 184 8.88 4.78 -15.94
CA VAL A 184 9.19 5.80 -14.94
C VAL A 184 10.68 5.85 -14.63
N ASN A 185 11.19 7.03 -14.25
CA ASN A 185 12.60 7.27 -14.03
C ASN A 185 13.14 6.67 -12.74
N SER A 186 12.29 6.56 -11.70
CA SER A 186 12.63 5.87 -10.45
C SER A 186 13.02 4.42 -10.71
N ASP A 187 12.23 3.68 -11.47
CA ASP A 187 12.51 2.29 -11.81
C ASP A 187 13.77 2.16 -12.67
N ARG A 188 13.92 3.01 -13.72
CA ARG A 188 15.15 3.05 -14.53
C ARG A 188 16.39 3.25 -13.67
N SER A 189 16.32 4.22 -12.75
CA SER A 189 17.44 4.55 -11.86
C SER A 189 17.72 3.41 -10.87
N TYR A 190 16.68 2.82 -10.30
CA TYR A 190 16.81 1.74 -9.32
C TYR A 190 17.44 0.50 -9.98
N PHE A 191 16.83 -0.03 -11.02
CA PHE A 191 17.31 -1.26 -11.68
C PHE A 191 18.66 -1.10 -12.41
N SER A 192 19.01 0.12 -12.85
CA SER A 192 20.36 0.39 -13.37
C SER A 192 21.45 0.29 -12.29
N ARG A 193 21.12 0.63 -11.04
CA ARG A 193 22.07 0.57 -9.91
C ARG A 193 22.05 -0.78 -9.17
N HIS A 194 20.97 -1.54 -9.34
CA HIS A 194 20.71 -2.82 -8.67
C HIS A 194 20.39 -3.91 -9.69
N PRO A 195 21.36 -4.28 -10.57
CA PRO A 195 21.11 -5.31 -11.58
C PRO A 195 20.74 -6.67 -11.00
N GLU A 196 21.11 -6.97 -9.75
CA GLU A 196 20.73 -8.15 -9.01
C GLU A 196 19.21 -8.27 -8.75
N TYR A 197 18.50 -7.13 -8.75
CA TYR A 197 17.04 -7.09 -8.63
C TYR A 197 16.33 -6.87 -9.97
N HIS A 198 17.05 -6.73 -11.08
CA HIS A 198 16.49 -6.49 -12.40
C HIS A 198 16.15 -7.82 -13.10
N MET A 199 14.94 -8.30 -12.91
CA MET A 199 14.50 -9.65 -13.34
C MET A 199 14.57 -9.87 -14.85
N TYR A 200 14.59 -8.83 -15.67
CA TYR A 200 14.90 -8.94 -17.10
C TYR A 200 16.24 -9.63 -17.36
N LEU A 201 17.21 -9.46 -16.45
CA LEU A 201 18.55 -10.08 -16.53
C LEU A 201 18.59 -11.49 -15.93
N HIS A 202 17.51 -11.94 -15.27
CA HIS A 202 17.43 -13.17 -14.48
C HIS A 202 16.25 -14.04 -14.89
N PRO A 203 16.28 -14.62 -16.11
CA PRO A 203 15.16 -15.41 -16.62
C PRO A 203 14.88 -16.70 -15.84
N GLU A 204 15.78 -17.10 -14.94
CA GLU A 204 15.62 -18.22 -14.03
C GLU A 204 14.72 -17.92 -12.80
N PHE A 205 14.39 -16.66 -12.59
CA PHE A 205 13.45 -16.23 -11.54
C PHE A 205 12.00 -16.34 -12.03
N PRO A 206 11.02 -16.44 -11.11
CA PRO A 206 9.61 -16.41 -11.48
C PRO A 206 9.25 -15.18 -12.32
N SER A 207 8.42 -15.38 -13.34
CA SER A 207 7.94 -14.28 -14.18
C SER A 207 7.03 -13.31 -13.38
N TYR A 208 6.80 -12.13 -13.93
CA TYR A 208 5.84 -11.17 -13.40
C TYR A 208 4.45 -11.81 -13.19
N GLU A 209 3.98 -12.54 -14.20
CA GLU A 209 2.68 -13.21 -14.17
C GLU A 209 2.61 -14.26 -13.05
N GLN A 210 3.68 -15.04 -12.86
CA GLN A 210 3.75 -16.04 -11.78
C GLN A 210 3.66 -15.38 -10.38
N GLN A 211 4.28 -14.19 -10.19
CA GLN A 211 4.17 -13.44 -8.94
C GLN A 211 2.73 -13.00 -8.67
N VAL A 212 2.10 -12.36 -9.66
CA VAL A 212 0.72 -11.87 -9.54
C VAL A 212 -0.26 -13.03 -9.35
N GLU A 213 -0.09 -14.14 -10.07
CA GLU A 213 -0.96 -15.32 -9.96
C GLU A 213 -0.82 -16.02 -8.60
N ALA A 214 0.39 -16.10 -8.03
CA ALA A 214 0.58 -16.67 -6.70
C ALA A 214 -0.19 -15.87 -5.64
N ARG A 215 -0.13 -14.53 -5.69
CA ARG A 215 -0.95 -13.65 -4.85
C ARG A 215 -2.45 -13.89 -5.09
N ASP A 216 -2.88 -13.92 -6.33
CA ASP A 216 -4.30 -14.11 -6.67
C ASP A 216 -4.82 -15.49 -6.22
N ARG A 217 -3.98 -16.55 -6.20
CA ARG A 217 -4.32 -17.85 -5.60
C ARG A 217 -4.44 -17.79 -4.09
N LEU A 218 -3.52 -17.07 -3.41
CA LEU A 218 -3.62 -16.79 -1.98
C LEU A 218 -4.97 -16.14 -1.64
N LEU A 219 -5.35 -15.08 -2.36
CA LEU A 219 -6.60 -14.36 -2.10
C LEU A 219 -7.85 -15.20 -2.38
N ARG A 220 -7.83 -16.08 -3.37
CA ARG A 220 -8.94 -17.02 -3.59
C ARG A 220 -9.06 -18.06 -2.47
N LYS A 221 -7.95 -18.45 -1.86
CA LYS A 221 -7.92 -19.41 -0.76
C LYS A 221 -8.37 -18.79 0.56
N PHE A 222 -8.06 -17.53 0.79
CA PHE A 222 -8.40 -16.78 2.00
C PHE A 222 -9.29 -15.57 1.65
N PRO A 223 -10.55 -15.79 1.26
CA PRO A 223 -11.43 -14.72 0.76
C PRO A 223 -11.80 -13.69 1.84
N ASP A 224 -11.70 -14.04 3.11
CA ASP A 224 -12.00 -13.16 4.25
C ASP A 224 -10.75 -12.45 4.80
N LEU A 225 -9.56 -12.79 4.28
CA LEU A 225 -8.31 -12.13 4.67
C LEU A 225 -8.33 -10.66 4.24
N ARG A 226 -8.15 -9.76 5.20
CA ARG A 226 -7.98 -8.33 4.95
C ARG A 226 -6.61 -8.11 4.32
N PHE A 227 -6.58 -7.84 3.02
CA PHE A 227 -5.35 -7.78 2.25
C PHE A 227 -5.11 -6.38 1.67
N VAL A 228 -3.94 -5.81 1.92
CA VAL A 228 -3.48 -4.58 1.27
C VAL A 228 -2.29 -4.91 0.37
N GLY A 229 -2.50 -4.84 -0.94
CA GLY A 229 -1.41 -4.97 -1.91
C GLY A 229 -0.55 -3.71 -1.89
N ALA A 230 0.67 -3.81 -1.34
CA ALA A 230 1.60 -2.69 -1.38
C ALA A 230 1.97 -2.34 -2.83
N HIS A 231 2.28 -1.06 -3.08
CA HIS A 231 2.75 -0.61 -4.38
C HIS A 231 1.76 -0.84 -5.52
N LEU A 232 0.49 -0.48 -5.31
CA LEU A 232 -0.63 -0.77 -6.22
C LEU A 232 -0.77 -2.29 -6.51
N GLY A 233 -0.39 -3.12 -5.52
CA GLY A 233 -0.41 -4.57 -5.63
C GLY A 233 0.47 -5.11 -6.75
N SER A 234 1.55 -4.40 -7.11
CA SER A 234 2.43 -4.68 -8.26
C SER A 234 1.70 -4.78 -9.61
N VAL A 235 0.55 -4.06 -9.74
CA VAL A 235 -0.22 -3.91 -10.99
C VAL A 235 -0.28 -2.44 -11.40
N GLU A 236 0.72 -1.68 -11.03
CA GLU A 236 0.85 -0.23 -11.16
C GLU A 236 0.85 0.27 -12.60
N TRP A 237 1.22 -0.59 -13.53
CA TRP A 237 1.43 -0.26 -14.93
C TRP A 237 0.13 -0.02 -15.72
N ASN A 238 -1.02 -0.46 -15.21
CA ASN A 238 -2.31 -0.28 -15.88
C ASN A 238 -3.49 -0.31 -14.90
N VAL A 239 -4.17 0.82 -14.77
CA VAL A 239 -5.32 0.97 -13.86
C VAL A 239 -6.49 0.04 -14.20
N ASP A 240 -6.70 -0.35 -15.47
CA ASP A 240 -7.78 -1.31 -15.84
C ASP A 240 -7.42 -2.75 -15.42
N GLU A 241 -6.15 -3.11 -15.46
CA GLU A 241 -5.70 -4.41 -14.96
C GLU A 241 -5.79 -4.47 -13.43
N LEU A 242 -5.47 -3.36 -12.75
CA LEU A 242 -5.69 -3.25 -11.30
C LEU A 242 -7.18 -3.32 -10.96
N ALA A 243 -8.03 -2.61 -11.71
CA ALA A 243 -9.48 -2.63 -11.55
C ALA A 243 -10.06 -4.05 -11.56
N LYS A 244 -9.61 -4.91 -12.48
CA LYS A 244 -10.04 -6.32 -12.55
C LYS A 244 -9.74 -7.11 -11.26
N ARG A 245 -8.64 -6.80 -10.58
CA ARG A 245 -8.29 -7.45 -9.30
C ARG A 245 -9.14 -6.91 -8.16
N LEU A 246 -9.34 -5.61 -8.10
CA LEU A 246 -10.20 -4.99 -7.08
C LEU A 246 -11.65 -5.45 -7.22
N ASP A 247 -12.16 -5.61 -8.46
CA ASP A 247 -13.48 -6.21 -8.72
C ASP A 247 -13.55 -7.70 -8.33
N SER A 248 -12.43 -8.45 -8.46
CA SER A 248 -12.38 -9.89 -8.18
C SER A 248 -12.19 -10.22 -6.69
N PHE A 249 -11.61 -9.30 -5.92
CA PHE A 249 -11.23 -9.51 -4.51
C PHE A 249 -11.78 -8.38 -3.63
N PRO A 250 -13.02 -8.50 -3.13
CA PRO A 250 -13.66 -7.44 -2.32
C PRO A 250 -12.91 -7.08 -1.02
N ASN A 251 -12.16 -8.05 -0.46
CA ASN A 251 -11.33 -7.87 0.73
C ASN A 251 -9.87 -7.51 0.38
N MET A 252 -9.63 -6.96 -0.81
CA MET A 252 -8.36 -6.39 -1.24
C MET A 252 -8.48 -4.87 -1.33
N ALA A 253 -7.50 -4.18 -0.75
CA ALA A 253 -7.17 -2.79 -1.05
C ALA A 253 -5.73 -2.71 -1.57
N VAL A 254 -5.30 -1.55 -2.04
CA VAL A 254 -3.90 -1.32 -2.44
C VAL A 254 -3.41 0.02 -1.91
N ASP A 255 -2.13 0.09 -1.53
CA ASP A 255 -1.49 1.36 -1.28
C ASP A 255 -0.78 1.91 -2.54
N MET A 256 -0.51 3.21 -2.54
CA MET A 256 0.15 3.90 -3.65
C MET A 256 1.65 4.12 -3.43
N ALA A 257 2.21 3.54 -2.39
CA ALA A 257 3.60 3.73 -1.97
C ALA A 257 4.57 3.51 -3.13
N ALA A 258 5.48 4.45 -3.34
CA ALA A 258 6.48 4.46 -4.41
C ALA A 258 5.93 4.27 -5.85
N ARG A 259 4.59 4.35 -6.07
CA ARG A 259 3.97 4.08 -7.39
C ARG A 259 3.08 5.20 -7.91
N ILE A 260 3.01 6.34 -7.23
CA ILE A 260 2.28 7.52 -7.74
C ILE A 260 2.84 7.96 -9.10
N GLY A 261 4.15 7.84 -9.34
CA GLY A 261 4.77 8.10 -10.64
C GLY A 261 4.15 7.30 -11.79
N HIS A 262 3.75 6.07 -11.56
CA HIS A 262 3.06 5.25 -12.57
C HIS A 262 1.64 5.75 -12.89
N LEU A 263 0.91 6.26 -11.88
CA LEU A 263 -0.39 6.92 -12.11
C LEU A 263 -0.20 8.23 -12.88
N GLN A 264 0.81 9.03 -12.53
CA GLN A 264 1.16 10.27 -13.23
C GLN A 264 1.55 10.00 -14.69
N PHE A 265 2.33 8.93 -14.96
CA PHE A 265 2.66 8.51 -16.32
C PHE A 265 1.44 8.09 -17.13
N GLN A 266 0.49 7.38 -16.53
CA GLN A 266 -0.78 7.02 -17.17
C GLN A 266 -1.65 8.25 -17.40
N SER A 267 -1.65 9.23 -16.47
CA SER A 267 -2.36 10.49 -16.61
C SER A 267 -1.86 11.37 -17.77
N GLN A 268 -0.59 11.22 -18.19
CA GLN A 268 -0.09 11.89 -19.40
C GLN A 268 -0.81 11.42 -20.66
N LYS A 269 -1.24 10.15 -20.69
CA LYS A 269 -1.89 9.52 -21.83
C LYS A 269 -3.40 9.71 -21.77
N ASP A 270 -3.98 9.53 -20.60
CA ASP A 270 -5.41 9.61 -20.37
C ASP A 270 -5.68 9.93 -18.87
N ARG A 271 -5.76 11.23 -18.57
CA ARG A 271 -6.00 11.72 -17.21
C ARG A 271 -7.36 11.29 -16.69
N ASP A 272 -8.38 11.38 -17.53
CA ASP A 272 -9.76 11.11 -17.10
C ASP A 272 -9.94 9.63 -16.75
N ARG A 273 -9.32 8.74 -17.51
CA ARG A 273 -9.29 7.30 -17.18
C ARG A 273 -8.69 7.03 -15.79
N VAL A 274 -7.57 7.69 -15.45
CA VAL A 274 -6.95 7.53 -14.11
C VAL A 274 -7.86 8.14 -13.05
N ARG A 275 -8.43 9.31 -13.30
CA ARG A 275 -9.36 9.98 -12.39
C ARG A 275 -10.61 9.13 -12.12
N ASP A 276 -11.22 8.59 -13.16
CA ASP A 276 -12.42 7.74 -13.04
C ASP A 276 -12.11 6.44 -12.28
N PHE A 277 -10.93 5.85 -12.50
CA PHE A 277 -10.45 4.71 -11.72
C PHE A 277 -10.35 5.08 -10.23
N MET A 278 -9.71 6.21 -9.88
CA MET A 278 -9.55 6.65 -8.49
C MET A 278 -10.89 6.88 -7.80
N ILE A 279 -11.85 7.47 -8.51
CA ILE A 279 -13.22 7.71 -8.00
C ILE A 279 -13.96 6.38 -7.83
N LYS A 280 -13.91 5.50 -8.83
CA LYS A 280 -14.66 4.22 -8.79
C LYS A 280 -14.16 3.31 -7.66
N TYR A 281 -12.85 3.24 -7.45
CA TYR A 281 -12.24 2.34 -6.46
C TYR A 281 -11.82 3.05 -5.17
N GLN A 282 -12.37 4.23 -4.90
CA GLN A 282 -12.03 5.07 -3.76
C GLN A 282 -12.04 4.37 -2.40
N ASP A 283 -12.83 3.31 -2.22
CA ASP A 283 -12.95 2.55 -0.98
C ASP A 283 -11.87 1.46 -0.80
N GLN A 284 -11.01 1.26 -1.82
CA GLN A 284 -9.94 0.25 -1.86
C GLN A 284 -8.56 0.86 -2.16
N LEU A 285 -8.45 2.19 -2.25
CA LEU A 285 -7.20 2.90 -2.48
C LEU A 285 -6.73 3.57 -1.17
N ILE A 286 -5.46 3.37 -0.83
CA ILE A 286 -4.87 3.87 0.42
C ILE A 286 -3.61 4.68 0.08
N TYR A 287 -3.40 5.80 0.76
CA TYR A 287 -2.19 6.58 0.61
C TYR A 287 -1.01 5.95 1.37
N GLY A 288 0.15 5.93 0.74
CA GLY A 288 1.43 5.54 1.28
C GLY A 288 2.57 6.10 0.44
N THR A 289 3.75 6.28 1.02
CA THR A 289 4.90 6.88 0.34
C THR A 289 6.06 5.93 0.10
N ASP A 290 6.30 4.98 0.99
CA ASP A 290 7.53 4.18 1.09
C ASP A 290 8.74 5.03 1.55
N LEU A 291 8.49 6.11 2.30
CA LEU A 291 9.56 6.91 2.89
C LEU A 291 10.35 6.07 3.90
N GLU A 292 11.66 6.08 3.70
CA GLU A 292 12.59 5.36 4.56
C GLU A 292 13.53 6.34 5.27
N ILE A 293 13.72 6.09 6.57
CA ILE A 293 14.81 6.69 7.36
C ILE A 293 15.51 5.60 8.17
N SER A 294 16.84 5.63 8.19
CA SER A 294 17.68 4.67 8.89
C SER A 294 18.87 5.34 9.57
N GLY A 295 19.35 4.78 10.67
CA GLY A 295 20.52 5.26 11.39
C GLY A 295 20.29 6.65 12.01
N ASP A 296 21.26 7.56 11.84
CA ASP A 296 21.25 8.93 12.38
C ASP A 296 21.25 9.96 11.22
N PRO A 297 20.08 10.15 10.55
CA PRO A 297 19.98 11.05 9.43
C PRO A 297 19.94 12.52 9.86
N ASP A 298 20.28 13.44 8.95
CA ASP A 298 20.08 14.88 9.16
C ASP A 298 18.58 15.17 9.36
N PRO A 299 18.15 15.72 10.50
CA PRO A 299 16.75 15.95 10.80
C PRO A 299 16.04 16.92 9.82
N GLU A 300 16.74 17.94 9.35
CA GLU A 300 16.16 18.93 8.44
C GLU A 300 16.02 18.38 7.02
N GLU A 301 16.95 17.52 6.58
CA GLU A 301 16.84 16.81 5.32
C GLU A 301 15.63 15.83 5.33
N VAL A 302 15.47 15.06 6.43
CA VAL A 302 14.32 14.17 6.62
C VAL A 302 13.00 14.94 6.53
N LYS A 303 12.87 16.03 7.30
CA LYS A 303 11.65 16.85 7.31
C LYS A 303 11.35 17.44 5.94
N SER A 304 12.35 18.03 5.31
CA SER A 304 12.21 18.63 3.98
C SER A 304 11.79 17.63 2.93
N LYS A 305 12.42 16.46 2.89
CA LYS A 305 12.09 15.36 1.96
C LYS A 305 10.65 14.85 2.18
N ALA A 306 10.27 14.60 3.42
CA ALA A 306 8.94 14.12 3.76
C ALA A 306 7.84 15.10 3.33
N VAL A 307 7.97 16.37 3.76
CA VAL A 307 6.99 17.41 3.43
C VAL A 307 6.90 17.65 1.93
N ALA A 308 8.03 17.70 1.23
CA ALA A 308 8.05 17.85 -0.23
C ALA A 308 7.35 16.70 -0.96
N THR A 309 7.55 15.46 -0.49
CA THR A 309 6.89 14.28 -1.03
C THR A 309 5.38 14.36 -0.83
N TRP A 310 4.92 14.59 0.42
CA TRP A 310 3.50 14.68 0.74
C TRP A 310 2.78 15.81 0.02
N GLN A 311 3.41 17.00 -0.10
CA GLN A 311 2.82 18.15 -0.81
C GLN A 311 2.75 17.94 -2.32
N ARG A 312 3.75 17.29 -2.92
CA ARG A 312 3.75 16.93 -4.34
C ARG A 312 2.59 15.96 -4.64
N ASP A 313 2.40 14.95 -3.81
CA ASP A 313 1.37 13.93 -3.99
C ASP A 313 -0.03 14.51 -3.70
N TRP A 314 -0.16 15.36 -2.67
CA TRP A 314 -1.36 16.15 -2.41
C TRP A 314 -1.76 16.98 -3.64
N LYS A 315 -0.81 17.75 -4.18
CA LYS A 315 -1.05 18.56 -5.38
C LYS A 315 -1.57 17.72 -6.55
N TYR A 316 -1.01 16.54 -6.79
CA TYR A 316 -1.47 15.65 -7.85
C TYR A 316 -2.91 15.20 -7.66
N LEU A 317 -3.31 14.90 -6.43
CA LEU A 317 -4.64 14.37 -6.16
C LEU A 317 -5.72 15.46 -6.11
N VAL A 318 -5.43 16.66 -5.56
CA VAL A 318 -6.45 17.68 -5.29
C VAL A 318 -6.52 18.80 -6.31
N SER A 319 -5.52 18.99 -7.17
CA SER A 319 -5.52 20.09 -8.15
C SER A 319 -5.67 19.60 -9.58
N ASP A 320 -6.03 20.50 -10.50
CA ASP A 320 -6.01 20.29 -11.94
C ASP A 320 -4.86 21.06 -12.62
N GLU A 321 -3.86 21.48 -11.84
CA GLU A 321 -2.70 22.16 -12.36
C GLU A 321 -1.80 21.24 -13.18
N TRP A 322 -1.08 21.83 -14.13
CA TRP A 322 -0.01 21.14 -14.84
C TRP A 322 1.20 20.97 -13.92
N MET A 323 1.73 19.76 -13.91
CA MET A 323 2.86 19.35 -13.07
C MET A 323 3.97 18.76 -13.90
N GLU A 324 5.20 18.91 -13.39
CA GLU A 324 6.40 18.22 -13.83
C GLU A 324 7.08 17.63 -12.59
N VAL A 325 7.49 16.37 -12.67
CA VAL A 325 8.20 15.68 -11.59
C VAL A 325 9.37 14.90 -12.16
N GLY A 326 10.41 14.69 -11.34
CA GLY A 326 11.60 13.96 -11.80
C GLY A 326 11.35 12.52 -12.23
N ASP A 327 10.25 11.92 -11.76
CA ASP A 327 9.92 10.53 -12.03
C ASP A 327 9.27 10.28 -13.39
N VAL A 328 8.66 11.29 -13.99
CA VAL A 328 7.95 11.19 -15.27
C VAL A 328 8.46 12.21 -16.26
N ASN A 329 8.86 11.74 -17.44
CA ASN A 329 9.33 12.64 -18.50
C ASN A 329 8.16 13.39 -19.12
N GLY A 330 8.21 14.73 -19.05
CA GLY A 330 7.18 15.62 -19.59
C GLY A 330 6.12 16.00 -18.56
N ARG A 331 5.04 16.63 -19.02
CA ARG A 331 4.00 17.23 -18.19
C ARG A 331 2.78 16.33 -18.11
N PHE A 332 2.12 16.37 -16.97
CA PHE A 332 0.79 15.78 -16.74
C PHE A 332 -0.05 16.75 -15.92
N GLN A 333 -1.36 16.53 -15.90
CA GLN A 333 -2.30 17.34 -15.15
C GLN A 333 -2.73 16.59 -13.87
N GLY A 334 -2.88 17.30 -12.77
CA GLY A 334 -3.41 16.74 -11.54
C GLY A 334 -4.85 16.25 -11.69
N LEU A 335 -5.29 15.36 -10.79
CA LEU A 335 -6.55 14.63 -10.93
C LEU A 335 -7.77 15.43 -10.48
N LYS A 336 -7.62 16.38 -9.56
CA LYS A 336 -8.72 17.15 -8.95
C LYS A 336 -9.84 16.22 -8.48
N LEU A 337 -9.49 15.35 -7.53
CA LEU A 337 -10.44 14.42 -6.94
C LEU A 337 -11.41 15.16 -6.00
N PRO A 338 -12.69 14.74 -5.91
CA PRO A 338 -13.63 15.26 -4.91
C PRO A 338 -13.12 15.06 -3.48
N GLU A 339 -13.52 15.94 -2.56
CA GLU A 339 -13.15 15.86 -1.11
C GLU A 339 -13.42 14.47 -0.53
N GLU A 340 -14.61 13.91 -0.78
CA GLU A 340 -14.95 12.57 -0.28
C GLU A 340 -13.95 11.50 -0.72
N VAL A 341 -13.47 11.56 -1.95
CA VAL A 341 -12.49 10.61 -2.50
C VAL A 341 -11.13 10.81 -1.83
N VAL A 342 -10.71 12.06 -1.65
CA VAL A 342 -9.46 12.42 -0.98
C VAL A 342 -9.47 11.96 0.47
N ASP A 343 -10.56 12.20 1.21
CA ASP A 343 -10.71 11.78 2.60
C ASP A 343 -10.64 10.26 2.75
N LYS A 344 -11.26 9.51 1.83
CA LYS A 344 -11.17 8.05 1.82
C LYS A 344 -9.73 7.57 1.60
N ILE A 345 -9.07 8.09 0.57
CA ILE A 345 -7.70 7.70 0.20
C ILE A 345 -6.71 8.02 1.33
N TYR A 346 -6.81 9.22 1.90
CA TYR A 346 -5.84 9.65 2.91
C TYR A 346 -6.15 9.19 4.32
N TYR A 347 -7.41 8.97 4.68
CA TYR A 347 -7.77 8.69 6.07
C TYR A 347 -8.73 7.50 6.25
N HIS A 348 -9.93 7.55 5.67
CA HIS A 348 -10.99 6.60 6.03
C HIS A 348 -10.63 5.14 5.70
N ASN A 349 -9.93 4.92 4.59
CA ASN A 349 -9.50 3.57 4.25
C ASN A 349 -8.39 3.07 5.17
N ALA A 350 -7.43 3.91 5.56
CA ALA A 350 -6.44 3.52 6.56
C ALA A 350 -7.10 3.17 7.90
N ALA A 351 -8.06 3.97 8.35
CA ALA A 351 -8.85 3.69 9.55
C ALA A 351 -9.61 2.34 9.42
N LYS A 352 -10.28 2.11 8.29
CA LYS A 352 -10.99 0.86 8.01
C LYS A 352 -10.06 -0.34 7.98
N TRP A 353 -8.93 -0.26 7.29
CA TRP A 353 -8.05 -1.40 7.04
C TRP A 353 -7.10 -1.71 8.19
N PHE A 354 -6.61 -0.70 8.90
CA PHE A 354 -5.60 -0.88 9.97
C PHE A 354 -6.12 -0.50 11.36
N GLY A 355 -7.33 0.04 11.48
CA GLY A 355 -7.84 0.50 12.77
C GLY A 355 -7.14 1.75 13.29
N VAL A 356 -6.59 2.58 12.40
CA VAL A 356 -5.95 3.85 12.76
C VAL A 356 -7.01 4.87 13.15
N ASP A 357 -6.83 5.51 14.32
CA ASP A 357 -7.65 6.64 14.77
C ASP A 357 -6.74 7.64 15.50
N PHE A 358 -6.82 8.96 15.16
CA PHE A 358 -5.98 10.00 15.74
C PHE A 358 -6.61 11.39 15.64
#